data_f67f9babfd45d561f87364c1a740db92
#
_entry.id   f67f9babfd45d561f87364c1a740db92
#
_cell.length_a   1.000
_cell.length_b   1.000
_cell.length_c   1.000
_cell.angle_alpha   90.00
_cell.angle_beta   90.00
_cell.angle_gamma   90.00
#
_symmetry.space_group_name_H-M   'P 1'
#
loop_
_entity.id
_entity.type
_entity.pdbx_description
1 polymer ?
#
loop_
_entity_poly.entity_id
_entity_poly.type
_entity_poly.pdbx_seq_one_letter_code
_entity_poly.pdbx_strand_id
1 'polypeptide(L)'
;MSLTTHLYRAAHNSTLGMAKLAETISTPDEPVTESSLQKKVNMRYPGAHCSPEQALRIMELTGDHGMLFEQCQRLGYVAMALPQLADGGDKSVLESMTTTIREFSEFMAEISKDLADKNVNDNELQRIEKEGSEALAAIQQLIAFAQQKNADAKPVAVRNSNLRAA
;
A
#
# COMPACT_ATOMS: atom_id res chain seq x y z
N MET A 1 10.29 -6.31 -13.25
CA MET A 1 9.60 -5.53 -14.31
C MET A 1 10.07 -4.08 -14.23
N SER A 2 9.98 -3.24 -15.31
CA SER A 2 10.35 -1.81 -15.19
C SER A 2 9.27 -1.05 -14.42
N LEU A 3 9.66 -0.03 -13.62
CA LEU A 3 8.69 0.85 -12.93
C LEU A 3 7.73 1.53 -13.91
N THR A 4 8.25 1.97 -15.06
CA THR A 4 7.43 2.56 -16.13
C THR A 4 6.40 1.58 -16.70
N THR A 5 6.71 0.27 -16.74
CA THR A 5 5.76 -0.77 -17.20
C THR A 5 4.54 -0.87 -16.28
N HIS A 6 4.73 -0.71 -14.97
CA HIS A 6 3.61 -0.69 -14.03
C HIS A 6 2.72 0.53 -14.25
N LEU A 7 3.31 1.72 -14.42
CA LEU A 7 2.54 2.94 -14.74
C LEU A 7 1.82 2.83 -16.08
N TYR A 8 2.48 2.25 -17.09
CA TYR A 8 1.86 1.99 -18.39
C TYR A 8 0.60 1.13 -18.25
N ARG A 9 0.72 0.02 -17.52
CA ARG A 9 -0.38 -0.90 -17.27
C ARG A 9 -1.50 -0.23 -16.47
N ALA A 10 -1.17 0.46 -15.39
CA ALA A 10 -2.12 1.19 -14.57
C ALA A 10 -2.91 2.22 -15.39
N ALA A 11 -2.24 3.05 -16.19
CA ALA A 11 -2.86 4.07 -17.00
C ALA A 11 -3.74 3.49 -18.12
N HIS A 12 -3.30 2.42 -18.80
CA HIS A 12 -4.06 1.80 -19.92
C HIS A 12 -5.24 0.96 -19.45
N ASN A 13 -5.16 0.33 -18.28
CA ASN A 13 -6.25 -0.46 -17.70
C ASN A 13 -7.21 0.40 -16.87
N SER A 14 -6.95 1.69 -16.73
CA SER A 14 -7.80 2.61 -15.98
C SER A 14 -9.21 2.70 -16.60
N THR A 15 -10.21 2.58 -15.76
CA THR A 15 -11.63 2.79 -16.14
C THR A 15 -11.93 4.24 -16.51
N LEU A 16 -11.09 5.19 -16.09
CA LEU A 16 -11.23 6.61 -16.41
C LEU A 16 -10.85 6.95 -17.87
N GLY A 17 -10.02 6.11 -18.49
CA GLY A 17 -9.41 6.40 -19.79
C GLY A 17 -8.26 7.42 -19.71
N MET A 18 -7.41 7.42 -20.71
CA MET A 18 -6.15 8.19 -20.73
C MET A 18 -6.37 9.70 -20.70
N ALA A 19 -7.37 10.20 -21.44
CA ALA A 19 -7.67 11.63 -21.50
C ALA A 19 -8.12 12.18 -20.14
N LYS A 20 -9.05 11.49 -19.47
CA LYS A 20 -9.54 11.91 -18.15
C LYS A 20 -8.50 11.76 -17.07
N LEU A 21 -7.67 10.72 -17.16
CA LEU A 21 -6.55 10.54 -16.26
C LEU A 21 -5.55 11.70 -16.38
N ALA A 22 -5.17 12.09 -17.62
CA ALA A 22 -4.28 13.22 -17.87
C ALA A 22 -4.84 14.54 -17.32
N GLU A 23 -6.14 14.81 -17.55
CA GLU A 23 -6.83 15.98 -17.00
C GLU A 23 -6.77 16.01 -15.47
N THR A 24 -7.02 14.87 -14.82
CA THR A 24 -7.10 14.78 -13.35
C THR A 24 -5.74 14.92 -12.66
N ILE A 25 -4.65 14.44 -13.29
CA ILE A 25 -3.29 14.57 -12.74
C ILE A 25 -2.61 15.88 -13.13
N SER A 26 -3.21 16.66 -14.04
CA SER A 26 -2.69 17.94 -14.48
C SER A 26 -2.79 18.99 -13.37
N THR A 27 -1.73 19.75 -13.16
CA THR A 27 -1.71 20.91 -12.26
C THR A 27 -1.36 22.19 -13.04
N PRO A 28 -1.67 23.39 -12.51
CA PRO A 28 -1.27 24.64 -13.15
C PRO A 28 0.23 24.75 -13.40
N ASP A 29 1.05 24.23 -12.47
CA ASP A 29 2.51 24.27 -12.54
C ASP A 29 3.08 23.16 -13.44
N GLU A 30 2.37 22.06 -13.58
CA GLU A 30 2.77 20.92 -14.40
C GLU A 30 1.59 20.40 -15.23
N PRO A 31 1.26 21.08 -16.34
CA PRO A 31 0.13 20.69 -17.19
C PRO A 31 0.42 19.37 -17.93
N VAL A 32 -0.53 18.46 -17.92
CA VAL A 32 -0.43 17.14 -18.55
C VAL A 32 -1.55 16.97 -19.56
N THR A 33 -1.17 16.80 -20.83
CA THR A 33 -2.11 16.41 -21.89
C THR A 33 -2.14 14.90 -22.06
N GLU A 34 -3.17 14.37 -22.68
CA GLU A 34 -3.27 12.94 -23.02
C GLU A 34 -2.02 12.44 -23.77
N SER A 35 -1.61 13.15 -24.82
CA SER A 35 -0.42 12.81 -25.60
C SER A 35 0.87 12.84 -24.79
N SER A 36 0.99 13.81 -23.86
CA SER A 36 2.11 13.91 -22.93
C SER A 36 2.12 12.71 -21.97
N LEU A 37 0.97 12.37 -21.38
CA LEU A 37 0.86 11.24 -20.48
C LEU A 37 1.20 9.91 -21.18
N GLN A 38 0.67 9.70 -22.38
CA GLN A 38 0.99 8.50 -23.18
C GLN A 38 2.50 8.33 -23.39
N LYS A 39 3.24 9.43 -23.61
CA LYS A 39 4.70 9.37 -23.72
C LYS A 39 5.38 9.10 -22.38
N LYS A 40 4.93 9.78 -21.31
CA LYS A 40 5.50 9.66 -19.95
C LYS A 40 5.40 8.25 -19.37
N VAL A 41 4.33 7.51 -19.66
CA VAL A 41 4.16 6.14 -19.19
C VAL A 41 4.73 5.08 -20.13
N ASN A 42 5.22 5.44 -21.32
CA ASN A 42 5.67 4.51 -22.33
C ASN A 42 7.21 4.43 -22.42
N MET A 43 7.77 3.26 -22.20
CA MET A 43 9.21 3.02 -22.25
C MET A 43 9.87 3.34 -23.61
N ARG A 44 9.09 3.47 -24.69
CA ARG A 44 9.62 3.88 -26.01
C ARG A 44 10.08 5.34 -26.05
N TYR A 45 9.72 6.13 -25.04
CA TYR A 45 10.08 7.55 -24.91
C TYR A 45 10.96 7.78 -23.66
N PRO A 46 12.24 7.38 -23.69
CA PRO A 46 13.11 7.40 -22.51
C PRO A 46 13.37 8.81 -21.94
N GLY A 47 13.11 9.87 -22.71
CA GLY A 47 13.20 11.25 -22.24
C GLY A 47 11.92 11.80 -21.61
N ALA A 48 10.81 11.03 -21.60
CA ALA A 48 9.55 11.44 -21.01
C ALA A 48 9.27 10.60 -19.76
N HIS A 49 9.17 11.25 -18.60
CA HIS A 49 8.94 10.59 -17.32
C HIS A 49 7.77 11.22 -16.57
N CYS A 50 7.05 10.43 -15.79
CA CYS A 50 6.17 10.96 -14.76
C CYS A 50 7.02 11.48 -13.61
N SER A 51 6.62 12.63 -13.03
CA SER A 51 7.16 13.04 -11.73
C SER A 51 6.68 12.05 -10.64
N PRO A 52 7.34 11.99 -9.48
CA PRO A 52 6.88 11.17 -8.36
C PRO A 52 5.41 11.45 -8.00
N GLU A 53 5.01 12.71 -8.00
CA GLU A 53 3.65 13.17 -7.70
C GLU A 53 2.64 12.66 -8.74
N GLN A 54 3.00 12.74 -10.03
CA GLN A 54 2.17 12.19 -11.11
C GLN A 54 2.03 10.67 -11.00
N ALA A 55 3.12 9.96 -10.70
CA ALA A 55 3.10 8.52 -10.51
C ALA A 55 2.23 8.11 -9.31
N LEU A 56 2.34 8.82 -8.18
CA LEU A 56 1.49 8.63 -7.02
C LEU A 56 0.02 8.85 -7.38
N ARG A 57 -0.29 9.95 -8.05
CA ARG A 57 -1.66 10.29 -8.45
C ARG A 57 -2.27 9.27 -9.40
N ILE A 58 -1.48 8.72 -10.32
CA ILE A 58 -1.92 7.61 -11.19
C ILE A 58 -2.29 6.39 -10.35
N MET A 59 -1.44 5.99 -9.39
CA MET A 59 -1.71 4.85 -8.51
C MET A 59 -2.98 5.06 -7.67
N GLU A 60 -3.17 6.25 -7.11
CA GLU A 60 -4.39 6.61 -6.35
C GLU A 60 -5.67 6.48 -7.20
N LEU A 61 -5.64 7.04 -8.42
CA LEU A 61 -6.81 7.08 -9.31
C LEU A 61 -7.15 5.72 -9.93
N THR A 62 -6.14 4.88 -10.12
CA THR A 62 -6.32 3.57 -10.77
C THR A 62 -6.47 2.42 -9.79
N GLY A 63 -6.02 2.60 -8.54
CA GLY A 63 -5.91 1.52 -7.55
C GLY A 63 -4.82 0.48 -7.88
N ASP A 64 -4.05 0.65 -8.98
CA ASP A 64 -2.93 -0.24 -9.31
C ASP A 64 -1.65 0.26 -8.64
N HIS A 65 -1.29 -0.36 -7.53
CA HIS A 65 -0.10 -0.07 -6.74
C HIS A 65 1.14 -0.89 -7.16
N GLY A 66 1.14 -1.51 -8.33
CA GLY A 66 2.22 -2.38 -8.80
C GLY A 66 3.59 -1.70 -8.84
N MET A 67 3.64 -0.39 -9.14
CA MET A 67 4.89 0.38 -9.10
C MET A 67 5.44 0.51 -7.66
N LEU A 68 4.58 0.75 -6.68
CA LEU A 68 4.96 0.83 -5.27
C LEU A 68 5.53 -0.51 -4.78
N PHE A 69 4.86 -1.61 -5.07
CA PHE A 69 5.33 -2.95 -4.70
C PHE A 69 6.69 -3.28 -5.32
N GLU A 70 6.89 -2.99 -6.60
CA GLU A 70 8.19 -3.18 -7.27
C GLU A 70 9.30 -2.33 -6.65
N GLN A 71 9.00 -1.05 -6.29
CA GLN A 71 9.98 -0.18 -5.61
C GLN A 71 10.35 -0.73 -4.24
N CYS A 72 9.36 -1.11 -3.42
CA CYS A 72 9.61 -1.70 -2.11
C CYS A 72 10.46 -2.97 -2.23
N GLN A 73 10.11 -3.88 -3.12
CA GLN A 73 10.85 -5.11 -3.34
C GLN A 73 12.32 -4.86 -3.72
N ARG A 74 12.58 -3.91 -4.64
CA ARG A 74 13.96 -3.56 -5.04
C ARG A 74 14.79 -2.97 -3.93
N LEU A 75 14.14 -2.27 -3.01
CA LEU A 75 14.79 -1.63 -1.87
C LEU A 75 14.86 -2.55 -0.64
N GLY A 76 14.32 -3.78 -0.71
CA GLY A 76 14.27 -4.71 0.41
C GLY A 76 13.19 -4.38 1.44
N TYR A 77 12.12 -3.68 1.02
CA TYR A 77 10.97 -3.34 1.86
C TYR A 77 9.73 -4.09 1.40
N VAL A 78 8.76 -4.19 2.30
CA VAL A 78 7.40 -4.67 2.01
C VAL A 78 6.43 -3.51 2.15
N ALA A 79 5.60 -3.28 1.13
CA ALA A 79 4.52 -2.33 1.23
C ALA A 79 3.30 -3.01 1.87
N MET A 80 2.71 -2.36 2.86
CA MET A 80 1.48 -2.81 3.51
C MET A 80 0.45 -1.70 3.47
N ALA A 81 -0.80 -2.05 3.18
CA ALA A 81 -1.90 -1.11 3.28
C ALA A 81 -2.11 -0.70 4.75
N LEU A 82 -2.34 0.59 4.98
CA LEU A 82 -2.72 1.04 6.31
C LEU A 82 -4.10 0.51 6.65
N PRO A 83 -4.30 -0.07 7.84
CA PRO A 83 -5.59 -0.56 8.26
C PRO A 83 -6.58 0.60 8.38
N GLN A 84 -7.79 0.41 7.88
CA GLN A 84 -8.88 1.32 8.12
C GLN A 84 -9.42 1.04 9.52
N LEU A 85 -9.17 1.95 10.46
CA LEU A 85 -9.73 1.86 11.80
C LEU A 85 -11.24 2.13 11.71
N ALA A 86 -12.04 1.12 12.03
CA ALA A 86 -13.45 1.36 12.31
C ALA A 86 -13.56 2.18 13.61
N ASP A 87 -14.51 3.13 13.67
CA ASP A 87 -14.82 3.88 14.89
C ASP A 87 -15.25 2.89 15.99
N GLY A 88 -14.29 2.48 16.81
CA GLY A 88 -14.49 1.48 17.84
C GLY A 88 -13.94 1.95 19.19
N GLY A 89 -14.80 1.93 20.21
CA GLY A 89 -14.42 2.20 21.60
C GLY A 89 -13.50 1.12 22.19
N ASP A 90 -13.31 1.12 23.51
CA ASP A 90 -12.37 0.22 24.22
C ASP A 90 -12.60 -1.28 23.98
N LYS A 91 -13.81 -1.69 23.58
CA LYS A 91 -14.13 -3.06 23.19
C LYS A 91 -13.32 -3.51 21.96
N SER A 92 -12.97 -2.59 21.06
CA SER A 92 -12.19 -2.88 19.86
C SER A 92 -10.71 -3.20 20.13
N VAL A 93 -10.13 -2.72 21.24
CA VAL A 93 -8.72 -3.03 21.61
C VAL A 93 -8.57 -4.51 21.92
N LEU A 94 -9.42 -5.02 22.80
CA LEU A 94 -9.35 -6.41 23.26
C LEU A 94 -9.66 -7.36 22.09
N GLU A 95 -10.61 -6.99 21.23
CA GLU A 95 -10.91 -7.74 20.00
C GLU A 95 -9.72 -7.72 19.04
N SER A 96 -9.07 -6.57 18.83
CA SER A 96 -7.87 -6.45 17.99
C SER A 96 -6.70 -7.26 18.55
N MET A 97 -6.48 -7.24 19.87
CA MET A 97 -5.45 -8.06 20.51
C MET A 97 -5.73 -9.56 20.32
N THR A 98 -6.97 -9.98 20.54
CA THR A 98 -7.38 -11.38 20.37
C THR A 98 -7.19 -11.82 18.92
N THR A 99 -7.59 -10.98 17.95
CA THR A 99 -7.38 -11.24 16.52
C THR A 99 -5.89 -11.37 16.21
N THR A 100 -5.06 -10.44 16.69
CA THR A 100 -3.61 -10.49 16.46
C THR A 100 -2.97 -11.78 17.00
N ILE A 101 -3.36 -12.21 18.19
CA ILE A 101 -2.86 -13.46 18.79
C ILE A 101 -3.30 -14.67 17.95
N ARG A 102 -4.54 -14.68 17.48
CA ARG A 102 -5.07 -15.75 16.64
C ARG A 102 -4.31 -15.84 15.32
N GLU A 103 -4.22 -14.74 14.56
CA GLU A 103 -3.53 -14.72 13.26
C GLU A 103 -2.05 -15.11 13.40
N PHE A 104 -1.37 -14.60 14.43
CA PHE A 104 0.02 -14.98 14.69
C PHE A 104 0.16 -16.47 15.02
N SER A 105 -0.80 -17.04 15.78
CA SER A 105 -0.79 -18.45 16.13
C SER A 105 -1.05 -19.34 14.91
N GLU A 106 -1.94 -18.94 14.01
CA GLU A 106 -2.24 -19.64 12.75
C GLU A 106 -1.02 -19.63 11.82
N PHE A 107 -0.34 -18.49 11.69
CA PHE A 107 0.92 -18.37 10.97
C PHE A 107 2.02 -19.29 11.54
N MET A 108 2.22 -19.30 12.86
CA MET A 108 3.20 -20.18 13.51
C MET A 108 2.87 -21.67 13.37
N ALA A 109 1.59 -22.01 13.36
CA ALA A 109 1.14 -23.39 13.16
C ALA A 109 1.44 -23.87 11.73
N GLU A 110 1.18 -23.02 10.71
CA GLU A 110 1.47 -23.35 9.31
C GLU A 110 2.99 -23.49 9.07
N ILE A 111 3.82 -22.56 9.60
CA ILE A 111 5.28 -22.69 9.54
C ILE A 111 5.74 -24.00 10.19
N SER A 112 5.25 -24.32 11.39
CA SER A 112 5.68 -25.52 12.12
C SER A 112 5.31 -26.79 11.37
N LYS A 113 4.18 -26.81 10.70
CA LYS A 113 3.70 -27.93 9.91
C LYS A 113 4.53 -28.11 8.63
N ASP A 114 4.71 -27.02 7.87
CA ASP A 114 5.30 -27.07 6.54
C ASP A 114 6.84 -27.15 6.57
N LEU A 115 7.49 -26.71 7.66
CA LEU A 115 8.93 -26.89 7.87
C LEU A 115 9.33 -28.22 8.55
N ALA A 116 8.38 -29.06 8.93
CA ALA A 116 8.65 -30.30 9.65
C ALA A 116 9.51 -31.29 8.86
N ASP A 117 9.39 -31.33 7.55
CA ASP A 117 10.18 -32.18 6.65
C ASP A 117 11.39 -31.48 6.03
N LYS A 118 11.65 -30.21 6.40
CA LYS A 118 12.73 -29.33 5.90
C LYS A 118 12.66 -29.02 4.40
N ASN A 119 11.51 -29.17 3.80
CA ASN A 119 11.28 -28.84 2.41
C ASN A 119 9.96 -28.07 2.30
N VAL A 120 9.96 -26.96 1.56
CA VAL A 120 8.77 -26.13 1.36
C VAL A 120 8.47 -26.09 -0.13
N ASN A 121 7.34 -26.64 -0.53
CA ASN A 121 6.87 -26.56 -1.91
C ASN A 121 6.10 -25.25 -2.15
N ASP A 122 5.80 -24.96 -3.44
CA ASP A 122 5.17 -23.69 -3.83
C ASP A 122 3.80 -23.46 -3.17
N ASN A 123 3.01 -24.51 -2.96
CA ASN A 123 1.70 -24.41 -2.30
C ASN A 123 1.85 -24.14 -0.79
N GLU A 124 2.84 -24.73 -0.16
CA GLU A 124 3.18 -24.49 1.25
C GLU A 124 3.68 -23.05 1.42
N LEU A 125 4.57 -22.62 0.55
CA LEU A 125 5.05 -21.24 0.55
C LEU A 125 3.90 -20.24 0.42
N GLN A 126 2.95 -20.47 -0.49
CA GLN A 126 1.78 -19.60 -0.64
C GLN A 126 0.90 -19.53 0.62
N ARG A 127 0.74 -20.66 1.33
CA ARG A 127 0.00 -20.67 2.60
C ARG A 127 0.74 -19.88 3.68
N ILE A 128 2.04 -20.11 3.83
CA ILE A 128 2.89 -19.37 4.77
C ILE A 128 2.84 -17.86 4.47
N GLU A 129 2.95 -17.46 3.20
CA GLU A 129 2.87 -16.05 2.79
C GLU A 129 1.51 -15.44 3.09
N LYS A 130 0.42 -16.19 2.87
CA LYS A 130 -0.94 -15.75 3.17
C LYS A 130 -1.12 -15.52 4.67
N GLU A 131 -0.86 -16.53 5.50
CA GLU A 131 -1.00 -16.44 6.96
C GLU A 131 -0.06 -15.37 7.55
N GLY A 132 1.17 -15.28 7.03
CA GLY A 132 2.11 -14.21 7.40
C GLY A 132 1.58 -12.81 7.09
N SER A 133 0.93 -12.63 5.94
CA SER A 133 0.32 -11.35 5.57
C SER A 133 -0.85 -10.98 6.47
N GLU A 134 -1.68 -11.96 6.85
CA GLU A 134 -2.81 -11.77 7.76
C GLU A 134 -2.34 -11.41 9.17
N ALA A 135 -1.32 -12.10 9.69
CA ALA A 135 -0.69 -11.77 10.98
C ALA A 135 -0.07 -10.36 10.99
N LEU A 136 0.64 -9.97 9.92
CA LEU A 136 1.21 -8.64 9.80
C LEU A 136 0.12 -7.56 9.73
N ALA A 137 -0.97 -7.79 9.01
CA ALA A 137 -2.09 -6.86 8.95
C ALA A 137 -2.75 -6.67 10.32
N ALA A 138 -2.93 -7.74 11.10
CA ALA A 138 -3.48 -7.68 12.45
C ALA A 138 -2.55 -6.88 13.41
N ILE A 139 -1.24 -7.08 13.33
CA ILE A 139 -0.25 -6.32 14.10
C ILE A 139 -0.32 -4.82 13.75
N GLN A 140 -0.38 -4.49 12.45
CA GLN A 140 -0.47 -3.10 12.01
C GLN A 140 -1.77 -2.42 12.48
N GLN A 141 -2.88 -3.15 12.50
CA GLN A 141 -4.14 -2.66 13.04
C GLN A 141 -4.03 -2.32 14.53
N LEU A 142 -3.36 -3.15 15.31
CA LEU A 142 -3.13 -2.90 16.73
C LEU A 142 -2.23 -1.67 16.96
N ILE A 143 -1.18 -1.51 16.15
CA ILE A 143 -0.29 -0.34 16.19
C ILE A 143 -1.08 0.95 15.84
N ALA A 144 -1.85 0.93 14.77
CA ALA A 144 -2.66 2.07 14.35
C ALA A 144 -3.67 2.47 15.44
N PHE A 145 -4.27 1.50 16.11
CA PHE A 145 -5.14 1.74 17.26
C PHE A 145 -4.39 2.42 18.41
N ALA A 146 -3.20 1.95 18.77
CA ALA A 146 -2.37 2.57 19.80
C ALA A 146 -1.97 4.01 19.43
N GLN A 147 -1.67 4.27 18.16
CA GLN A 147 -1.38 5.61 17.64
C GLN A 147 -2.60 6.53 17.75
N GLN A 148 -3.79 6.05 17.43
CA GLN A 148 -5.03 6.81 17.57
C GLN A 148 -5.28 7.18 19.04
N LYS A 149 -5.18 6.23 19.96
CA LYS A 149 -5.34 6.49 21.41
C LYS A 149 -4.31 7.51 21.92
N ASN A 150 -3.07 7.44 21.46
CA ASN A 150 -2.04 8.43 21.79
C ASN A 150 -2.41 9.83 21.27
N ALA A 151 -2.93 9.91 20.04
CA ALA A 151 -3.35 11.18 19.44
C ALA A 151 -4.55 11.78 20.19
N ASP A 152 -5.51 10.94 20.61
CA ASP A 152 -6.70 11.37 21.36
C ASP A 152 -6.37 11.86 22.78
N ALA A 153 -5.32 11.31 23.38
CA ALA A 153 -4.85 11.73 24.70
C ALA A 153 -4.10 13.08 24.69
N LYS A 154 -3.71 13.60 23.52
CA LYS A 154 -2.99 14.88 23.43
C LYS A 154 -3.94 16.07 23.46
N PRO A 155 -3.58 17.19 24.13
CA PRO A 155 -4.37 18.43 24.11
C PRO A 155 -4.60 18.94 22.68
N VAL A 156 -5.77 19.49 22.40
CA VAL A 156 -6.21 19.98 21.09
C VAL A 156 -5.21 20.92 20.40
N ALA A 157 -4.47 21.74 21.17
CA ALA A 157 -3.45 22.66 20.65
C ALA A 157 -2.26 21.95 19.98
N VAL A 158 -1.88 20.77 20.46
CA VAL A 158 -0.79 19.95 19.89
C VAL A 158 -1.27 19.14 18.67
N ARG A 159 -2.55 18.77 18.68
CA ARG A 159 -3.18 18.01 17.59
C ARG A 159 -3.21 18.81 16.27
N ASN A 160 -3.45 20.12 16.33
CA ASN A 160 -3.52 20.99 15.16
C ASN A 160 -2.13 21.41 14.62
N SER A 161 -1.07 21.36 15.40
CA SER A 161 0.28 21.68 14.93
C SER A 161 0.88 20.60 14.04
N ASN A 162 0.53 19.33 14.28
CA ASN A 162 1.02 18.20 13.46
C ASN A 162 0.30 18.07 12.11
N LEU A 163 -0.92 18.62 11.98
CA LEU A 163 -1.67 18.66 10.72
C LEU A 163 -1.21 19.80 9.78
N ARG A 164 -0.45 20.78 10.29
CA ARG A 164 0.12 21.88 9.49
C ARG A 164 1.58 21.63 9.05
N ALA A 165 2.21 20.57 9.54
CA ALA A 165 3.60 20.23 9.27
C ALA A 165 3.75 19.00 8.33
N ALA A 166 2.65 18.47 7.83
CA ALA A 166 2.56 17.42 6.81
C ALA A 166 1.93 17.99 5.55
#